data_fbdedc5511f24f86b04a9dbffe239b3c
#
_entry.id   fbdedc5511f24f86b04a9dbffe239b3c
#
_cell.length_a   1.000
_cell.length_b   1.000
_cell.length_c   1.000
_cell.angle_alpha   90.00
_cell.angle_beta   90.00
_cell.angle_gamma   90.00
#
_symmetry.space_group_name_H-M   'P 1'
#
loop_
_entity.id
_entity.type
_entity.pdbx_description
1 polymer ?
#
loop_
_entity_poly.entity_id
_entity_poly.type
_entity_poly.pdbx_seq_one_letter_code
_entity_poly.pdbx_strand_id
1 'polypeptide(L)'
;MSWIPVILVLTLVGTDVFAAGATEGPQLGQAVSKEEIARWEISVMPDGEGLPVGKGTAKQGKSVYQTHCLSCHGKNGLGDSADQLAGAEFGLTDEYPDKTIGTYWPYATTLFDFSRRSMPMHAPGILTDNEVYAVTAFLLYLNGIIGLTDEMNAKTLAKVKMPNRDGFINVYKENQKVD
;
A
#
# COMPACT_ATOMS: atom_id res chain seq x y z
N MET A 1 -87.81 24.80 -12.73
CA MET A 1 -86.86 24.75 -11.60
C MET A 1 -85.62 24.06 -12.14
N SER A 2 -84.55 24.82 -12.45
CA SER A 2 -83.31 24.31 -13.05
C SER A 2 -82.25 24.22 -11.96
N TRP A 3 -81.77 23.04 -11.71
CA TRP A 3 -80.67 22.78 -10.77
C TRP A 3 -79.37 22.86 -11.50
N ILE A 4 -78.48 23.81 -11.11
CA ILE A 4 -77.12 23.93 -11.63
C ILE A 4 -76.22 23.21 -10.60
N PRO A 5 -75.44 22.20 -10.99
CA PRO A 5 -74.48 21.60 -10.06
C PRO A 5 -73.26 22.51 -9.91
N VAL A 6 -72.95 22.87 -8.66
CA VAL A 6 -71.70 23.55 -8.30
C VAL A 6 -70.58 22.51 -8.31
N ILE A 7 -69.68 22.64 -9.24
CA ILE A 7 -68.44 21.81 -9.31
C ILE A 7 -67.40 22.50 -8.41
N LEU A 8 -67.13 21.89 -7.25
CA LEU A 8 -66.07 22.31 -6.38
C LEU A 8 -64.71 21.84 -6.96
N VAL A 9 -63.94 22.76 -7.53
CA VAL A 9 -62.58 22.50 -7.98
C VAL A 9 -61.64 22.58 -6.79
N LEU A 10 -61.20 21.43 -6.30
CA LEU A 10 -60.18 21.33 -5.26
C LEU A 10 -58.79 21.53 -5.91
N THR A 11 -58.22 22.72 -5.79
CA THR A 11 -56.82 22.96 -6.19
C THR A 11 -55.87 22.35 -5.14
N LEU A 12 -55.24 21.22 -5.48
CA LEU A 12 -54.10 20.68 -4.73
C LEU A 12 -52.91 21.65 -4.90
N VAL A 13 -52.67 22.44 -3.89
CA VAL A 13 -51.42 23.18 -3.76
C VAL A 13 -50.33 22.15 -3.39
N GLY A 14 -49.56 21.70 -4.38
CA GLY A 14 -48.37 20.91 -4.14
C GLY A 14 -47.38 21.76 -3.35
N THR A 15 -47.15 21.41 -2.09
CA THR A 15 -46.00 21.92 -1.36
C THR A 15 -44.76 21.21 -1.88
N ASP A 16 -43.99 21.85 -2.75
CA ASP A 16 -42.65 21.43 -3.08
C ASP A 16 -41.85 21.45 -1.77
N VAL A 17 -41.67 20.25 -1.18
CA VAL A 17 -40.70 20.06 -0.12
C VAL A 17 -39.32 20.16 -0.81
N PHE A 18 -38.75 21.34 -0.82
CA PHE A 18 -37.33 21.51 -1.11
C PHE A 18 -36.62 20.63 -0.07
N ALA A 19 -36.11 19.49 -0.54
CA ALA A 19 -35.11 18.73 0.20
C ALA A 19 -34.00 19.74 0.49
N ALA A 20 -33.90 20.18 1.74
CA ALA A 20 -32.75 20.96 2.18
C ALA A 20 -31.53 20.13 1.82
N GLY A 21 -30.76 20.58 0.81
CA GLY A 21 -29.55 19.93 0.39
C GLY A 21 -28.75 19.60 1.63
N ALA A 22 -28.24 18.39 1.71
CA ALA A 22 -27.37 17.99 2.81
C ALA A 22 -26.37 19.13 3.00
N THR A 23 -26.43 19.78 4.15
CA THR A 23 -25.49 20.85 4.48
C THR A 23 -24.12 20.21 4.38
N GLU A 24 -23.33 20.61 3.38
CA GLU A 24 -21.92 20.29 3.36
C GLU A 24 -21.41 20.54 4.79
N GLY A 25 -20.53 19.65 5.26
CA GLY A 25 -19.98 19.77 6.60
C GLY A 25 -19.42 21.18 6.88
N PRO A 26 -18.87 21.44 8.05
CA PRO A 26 -18.55 22.83 8.50
C PRO A 26 -17.50 23.56 7.63
N GLN A 27 -17.15 23.03 6.46
CA GLN A 27 -16.20 23.60 5.48
C GLN A 27 -14.89 24.07 6.14
N LEU A 28 -14.36 23.22 7.03
CA LEU A 28 -13.08 23.45 7.67
C LEU A 28 -11.95 23.10 6.69
N GLY A 29 -10.95 23.97 6.64
CA GLY A 29 -9.79 23.82 5.76
C GLY A 29 -9.93 24.54 4.44
N GLN A 30 -8.91 24.40 3.58
CA GLN A 30 -8.84 24.99 2.25
C GLN A 30 -8.60 23.89 1.22
N ALA A 31 -9.14 24.06 0.02
CA ALA A 31 -8.85 23.17 -1.10
C ALA A 31 -7.35 23.22 -1.44
N VAL A 32 -6.73 22.08 -1.55
CA VAL A 32 -5.31 21.92 -1.88
C VAL A 32 -5.16 21.61 -3.36
N SER A 33 -4.12 22.20 -4.01
CA SER A 33 -3.88 21.94 -5.42
C SER A 33 -3.35 20.51 -5.66
N LYS A 34 -3.52 19.99 -6.88
CA LYS A 34 -2.97 18.68 -7.24
C LYS A 34 -1.46 18.62 -7.13
N GLU A 35 -0.79 19.73 -7.44
CA GLU A 35 0.66 19.88 -7.34
C GLU A 35 1.14 19.82 -5.89
N GLU A 36 0.36 20.36 -4.98
CA GLU A 36 0.65 20.30 -3.55
C GLU A 36 0.39 18.88 -3.01
N ILE A 37 -0.72 18.25 -3.36
CA ILE A 37 -1.01 16.86 -3.01
C ILE A 37 0.14 15.95 -3.48
N ALA A 38 0.63 16.13 -4.72
CA ALA A 38 1.70 15.30 -5.29
C ALA A 38 3.02 15.38 -4.51
N ARG A 39 3.26 16.44 -3.73
CA ARG A 39 4.46 16.54 -2.87
C ARG A 39 4.36 15.68 -1.60
N TRP A 40 3.15 15.41 -1.14
CA TRP A 40 2.90 14.65 0.08
C TRP A 40 2.48 13.21 -0.19
N GLU A 41 1.89 12.97 -1.37
CA GLU A 41 1.43 11.66 -1.78
C GLU A 41 2.61 10.84 -2.30
N ILE A 42 3.13 9.99 -1.42
CA ILE A 42 4.22 9.06 -1.72
C ILE A 42 3.78 7.60 -1.62
N SER A 43 2.48 7.35 -1.49
CA SER A 43 1.93 6.00 -1.35
C SER A 43 2.16 5.16 -2.60
N VAL A 44 2.53 3.91 -2.39
CA VAL A 44 2.68 2.93 -3.47
C VAL A 44 1.67 1.82 -3.27
N MET A 45 0.82 1.61 -4.27
CA MET A 45 -0.22 0.59 -4.23
C MET A 45 0.30 -0.79 -4.66
N PRO A 46 -0.42 -1.88 -4.32
CA PRO A 46 -0.01 -3.24 -4.68
C PRO A 46 0.19 -3.49 -6.18
N ASP A 47 -0.54 -2.79 -7.04
CA ASP A 47 -0.45 -2.86 -8.50
C ASP A 47 0.69 -2.02 -9.09
N GLY A 48 1.37 -1.21 -8.26
CA GLY A 48 2.49 -0.35 -8.63
C GLY A 48 2.10 1.09 -8.90
N GLU A 49 0.83 1.49 -8.72
CA GLU A 49 0.45 2.90 -8.75
C GLU A 49 1.26 3.65 -7.67
N GLY A 50 1.79 4.83 -8.00
CA GLY A 50 2.61 5.64 -7.13
C GLY A 50 4.11 5.28 -7.10
N LEU A 51 4.55 4.22 -7.80
CA LEU A 51 5.98 3.92 -7.94
C LEU A 51 6.69 5.05 -8.69
N PRO A 52 7.75 5.66 -8.11
CA PRO A 52 8.48 6.74 -8.75
C PRO A 52 9.34 6.25 -9.92
N VAL A 53 9.82 7.20 -10.71
CA VAL A 53 10.84 6.93 -11.72
C VAL A 53 12.15 6.57 -11.03
N GLY A 54 12.72 5.42 -11.39
CA GLY A 54 13.96 4.91 -10.81
C GLY A 54 14.15 3.44 -11.12
N LYS A 55 15.30 2.91 -10.72
CA LYS A 55 15.64 1.51 -10.89
C LYS A 55 16.81 1.07 -10.01
N GLY A 56 16.89 -0.24 -9.76
CA GLY A 56 18.01 -0.84 -9.05
C GLY A 56 18.04 -2.35 -9.18
N THR A 57 19.20 -2.94 -8.93
CA THR A 57 19.43 -4.39 -8.91
C THR A 57 19.84 -4.85 -7.52
N ALA A 58 19.68 -6.13 -7.21
CA ALA A 58 20.14 -6.70 -5.94
C ALA A 58 21.66 -6.50 -5.74
N LYS A 59 22.44 -6.57 -6.81
CA LYS A 59 23.89 -6.29 -6.75
C LYS A 59 24.20 -4.89 -6.25
N GLN A 60 23.45 -3.87 -6.71
CA GLN A 60 23.58 -2.50 -6.27
C GLN A 60 23.03 -2.33 -4.83
N GLY A 61 21.91 -2.96 -4.53
CA GLY A 61 21.26 -2.88 -3.23
C GLY A 61 22.08 -3.45 -2.07
N LYS A 62 23.02 -4.35 -2.36
CA LYS A 62 23.93 -4.89 -1.34
C LYS A 62 24.71 -3.79 -0.61
N SER A 63 25.23 -2.79 -1.33
CA SER A 63 25.97 -1.68 -0.73
C SER A 63 25.05 -0.76 0.06
N VAL A 64 23.83 -0.47 -0.44
CA VAL A 64 22.82 0.30 0.26
C VAL A 64 22.43 -0.39 1.60
N TYR A 65 22.19 -1.71 1.54
CA TYR A 65 21.90 -2.51 2.73
C TYR A 65 23.03 -2.45 3.76
N GLN A 66 24.27 -2.60 3.32
CA GLN A 66 25.44 -2.55 4.20
C GLN A 66 25.59 -1.20 4.91
N THR A 67 25.23 -0.12 4.23
CA THR A 67 25.36 1.24 4.77
C THR A 67 24.22 1.61 5.71
N HIS A 68 23.00 1.22 5.38
CA HIS A 68 21.80 1.78 6.03
C HIS A 68 20.95 0.77 6.83
N CYS A 69 21.15 -0.54 6.61
CA CYS A 69 20.25 -1.55 7.18
C CYS A 69 20.97 -2.58 8.08
N LEU A 70 22.24 -2.88 7.73
CA LEU A 70 23.02 -3.96 8.34
C LEU A 70 23.11 -3.85 9.87
N SER A 71 23.27 -2.63 10.41
CA SER A 71 23.45 -2.40 11.86
C SER A 71 22.26 -2.83 12.71
N CYS A 72 21.07 -2.87 12.12
CA CYS A 72 19.85 -3.27 12.83
C CYS A 72 19.34 -4.65 12.38
N HIS A 73 19.36 -4.93 11.07
CA HIS A 73 18.80 -6.16 10.51
C HIS A 73 19.82 -7.29 10.33
N GLY A 74 21.05 -7.09 10.78
CA GLY A 74 22.09 -8.12 10.78
C GLY A 74 22.61 -8.50 9.39
N LYS A 75 23.62 -9.35 9.38
CA LYS A 75 24.21 -9.85 8.14
C LYS A 75 23.20 -10.68 7.35
N ASN A 76 23.03 -10.37 6.08
CA ASN A 76 22.10 -11.04 5.17
C ASN A 76 20.61 -10.97 5.62
N GLY A 77 20.25 -10.00 6.46
CA GLY A 77 18.86 -9.86 6.91
C GLY A 77 18.42 -10.90 7.95
N LEU A 78 19.34 -11.55 8.63
CA LEU A 78 19.02 -12.60 9.61
C LEU A 78 18.55 -12.06 10.96
N GLY A 79 18.44 -10.72 11.09
CA GLY A 79 18.08 -10.06 12.33
C GLY A 79 19.29 -9.77 13.23
N ASP A 80 19.12 -8.76 14.10
CA ASP A 80 20.02 -8.38 15.19
C ASP A 80 19.18 -7.58 16.21
N SER A 81 19.37 -6.27 16.31
CA SER A 81 18.55 -5.38 17.16
C SER A 81 17.14 -5.12 16.56
N ALA A 82 16.93 -5.41 15.29
CA ALA A 82 15.65 -5.40 14.60
C ALA A 82 15.34 -6.77 13.99
N ASP A 83 14.06 -6.99 13.67
CA ASP A 83 13.54 -8.24 13.15
C ASP A 83 14.29 -8.72 11.90
N GLN A 84 14.35 -10.04 11.74
CA GLN A 84 14.89 -10.68 10.56
C GLN A 84 14.05 -10.34 9.29
N LEU A 85 14.72 -10.12 8.18
CA LEU A 85 14.13 -9.81 6.89
C LEU A 85 14.18 -10.99 5.92
N ALA A 86 15.05 -11.97 6.18
CA ALA A 86 15.29 -13.15 5.36
C ALA A 86 15.74 -14.33 6.24
N GLY A 87 15.84 -15.53 5.68
CA GLY A 87 16.38 -16.70 6.37
C GLY A 87 15.39 -17.34 7.33
N ALA A 88 14.08 -17.31 7.00
CA ALA A 88 13.06 -17.98 7.79
C ALA A 88 13.33 -19.48 7.89
N GLU A 89 13.30 -20.01 9.10
CA GLU A 89 13.39 -21.45 9.41
C GLU A 89 11.98 -22.05 9.57
N PHE A 90 11.03 -21.25 10.07
CA PHE A 90 9.65 -21.67 10.37
C PHE A 90 8.64 -21.01 9.43
N GLY A 91 7.72 -21.81 8.90
CA GLY A 91 6.63 -21.34 8.03
C GLY A 91 5.50 -20.66 8.81
N LEU A 92 4.58 -19.98 8.11
CA LEU A 92 3.48 -19.24 8.74
C LEU A 92 2.46 -20.11 9.49
N THR A 93 2.49 -21.44 9.29
CA THR A 93 1.62 -22.41 9.98
C THR A 93 2.27 -23.07 11.19
N ASP A 94 3.54 -22.76 11.46
CA ASP A 94 4.24 -23.26 12.62
C ASP A 94 3.82 -22.54 13.91
N GLU A 95 4.10 -23.14 15.04
CA GLU A 95 3.74 -22.56 16.36
C GLU A 95 4.38 -21.20 16.60
N TYR A 96 5.62 -21.01 16.12
CA TYR A 96 6.39 -19.75 16.21
C TYR A 96 6.85 -19.33 14.81
N PRO A 97 5.98 -18.75 13.99
CA PRO A 97 6.29 -18.47 12.59
C PRO A 97 7.27 -17.32 12.40
N ASP A 98 8.21 -17.49 11.46
CA ASP A 98 9.11 -16.43 11.02
C ASP A 98 8.43 -15.57 9.96
N LYS A 99 8.14 -14.32 10.31
CA LYS A 99 7.46 -13.35 9.43
C LYS A 99 8.47 -12.51 8.63
N THR A 100 9.27 -13.16 7.81
CA THR A 100 10.21 -12.48 6.91
C THR A 100 9.53 -11.88 5.68
N ILE A 101 10.30 -11.17 4.87
CA ILE A 101 9.83 -10.67 3.57
C ILE A 101 9.36 -11.84 2.69
N GLY A 102 10.11 -12.95 2.68
CA GLY A 102 9.80 -14.10 1.84
C GLY A 102 8.61 -14.93 2.31
N THR A 103 8.35 -15.00 3.62
CA THR A 103 7.26 -15.83 4.16
C THR A 103 5.96 -15.06 4.34
N TYR A 104 6.01 -13.77 4.69
CA TYR A 104 4.84 -13.03 5.14
C TYR A 104 4.31 -11.99 4.14
N TRP A 105 5.19 -11.22 3.48
CA TRP A 105 4.79 -10.07 2.68
C TRP A 105 4.12 -10.46 1.36
N PRO A 106 2.88 -9.99 1.07
CA PRO A 106 2.14 -10.40 -0.13
C PRO A 106 2.53 -9.62 -1.40
N TYR A 107 3.17 -8.45 -1.26
CA TYR A 107 3.50 -7.56 -2.38
C TYR A 107 4.91 -6.98 -2.24
N ALA A 108 5.69 -7.05 -3.31
CA ALA A 108 7.01 -6.41 -3.37
C ALA A 108 6.93 -4.88 -3.37
N THR A 109 5.83 -4.32 -3.87
CA THR A 109 5.53 -2.88 -3.84
C THR A 109 5.34 -2.36 -2.41
N THR A 110 4.76 -3.15 -1.52
CA THR A 110 4.64 -2.80 -0.09
C THR A 110 6.02 -2.72 0.58
N LEU A 111 6.95 -3.62 0.20
CA LEU A 111 8.33 -3.55 0.69
C LEU A 111 9.03 -2.26 0.25
N PHE A 112 8.83 -1.85 -1.01
CA PHE A 112 9.34 -0.58 -1.53
C PHE A 112 8.76 0.60 -0.76
N ASP A 113 7.42 0.65 -0.62
CA ASP A 113 6.71 1.74 0.07
C ASP A 113 7.18 1.88 1.52
N PHE A 114 7.26 0.77 2.24
CA PHE A 114 7.73 0.76 3.63
C PHE A 114 9.18 1.21 3.76
N SER A 115 10.07 0.73 2.88
CA SER A 115 11.48 1.13 2.88
C SER A 115 11.65 2.62 2.58
N ARG A 116 10.93 3.15 1.58
CA ARG A 116 10.96 4.57 1.21
C ARG A 116 10.48 5.48 2.34
N ARG A 117 9.41 5.09 3.00
CA ARG A 117 8.65 5.88 3.96
C ARG A 117 9.22 5.84 5.37
N SER A 118 9.77 4.70 5.78
CA SER A 118 10.05 4.41 7.18
C SER A 118 11.48 3.96 7.46
N MET A 119 12.27 3.60 6.44
CA MET A 119 13.62 3.06 6.62
C MET A 119 14.70 3.93 5.95
N PRO A 120 15.89 4.03 6.57
CA PRO A 120 16.22 3.53 7.92
C PRO A 120 15.49 4.32 9.00
N MET A 121 15.04 3.65 10.07
CA MET A 121 14.15 4.22 11.09
C MET A 121 14.69 5.51 11.75
N HIS A 122 16.02 5.65 11.88
CA HIS A 122 16.65 6.86 12.45
C HIS A 122 16.73 8.04 11.47
N ALA A 123 16.49 7.82 10.16
CA ALA A 123 16.52 8.82 9.11
C ALA A 123 15.59 8.46 7.94
N PRO A 124 14.25 8.43 8.14
CA PRO A 124 13.29 8.11 7.09
C PRO A 124 13.42 9.08 5.90
N GLY A 125 13.28 8.56 4.68
CA GLY A 125 13.33 9.37 3.46
C GLY A 125 14.74 9.79 3.00
N ILE A 126 15.81 9.30 3.64
CA ILE A 126 17.20 9.63 3.22
C ILE A 126 17.59 8.93 1.91
N LEU A 127 16.97 7.79 1.59
CA LEU A 127 17.30 7.01 0.41
C LEU A 127 16.70 7.66 -0.85
N THR A 128 17.49 7.73 -1.90
CA THR A 128 16.98 8.06 -3.24
C THR A 128 16.09 6.96 -3.78
N ASP A 129 15.20 7.27 -4.73
CA ASP A 129 14.33 6.26 -5.35
C ASP A 129 15.11 5.09 -5.96
N ASN A 130 16.28 5.34 -6.57
CA ASN A 130 17.15 4.28 -7.07
C ASN A 130 17.70 3.38 -5.95
N GLU A 131 18.08 3.95 -4.82
CA GLU A 131 18.54 3.18 -3.66
C GLU A 131 17.41 2.37 -3.03
N VAL A 132 16.18 2.90 -2.99
CA VAL A 132 15.02 2.14 -2.53
C VAL A 132 14.72 0.96 -3.47
N TYR A 133 14.76 1.16 -4.80
CA TYR A 133 14.64 0.04 -5.75
C TYR A 133 15.76 -0.98 -5.55
N ALA A 134 16.99 -0.53 -5.40
CA ALA A 134 18.13 -1.40 -5.25
C ALA A 134 18.07 -2.22 -3.95
N VAL A 135 17.78 -1.60 -2.80
CA VAL A 135 17.67 -2.33 -1.53
C VAL A 135 16.46 -3.26 -1.52
N THR A 136 15.33 -2.85 -2.10
CA THR A 136 14.17 -3.73 -2.31
C THR A 136 14.57 -4.97 -3.12
N ALA A 137 15.28 -4.78 -4.24
CA ALA A 137 15.80 -5.89 -5.04
C ALA A 137 16.73 -6.80 -4.23
N PHE A 138 17.61 -6.23 -3.41
CA PHE A 138 18.52 -7.03 -2.58
C PHE A 138 17.78 -7.87 -1.54
N LEU A 139 16.78 -7.30 -0.90
CA LEU A 139 15.94 -8.02 0.06
C LEU A 139 15.12 -9.13 -0.60
N LEU A 140 14.58 -8.91 -1.79
CA LEU A 140 13.93 -9.96 -2.59
C LEU A 140 14.91 -11.08 -2.98
N TYR A 141 16.13 -10.71 -3.35
CA TYR A 141 17.21 -11.66 -3.66
C TYR A 141 17.60 -12.51 -2.45
N LEU A 142 17.75 -11.91 -1.26
CA LEU A 142 18.08 -12.64 -0.03
C LEU A 142 17.01 -13.70 0.32
N ASN A 143 15.76 -13.46 -0.09
CA ASN A 143 14.64 -14.39 0.08
C ASN A 143 14.45 -15.34 -1.13
N GLY A 144 15.39 -15.37 -2.10
CA GLY A 144 15.33 -16.27 -3.25
C GLY A 144 14.21 -15.98 -4.26
N ILE A 145 13.62 -14.77 -4.23
CA ILE A 145 12.46 -14.41 -5.06
C ILE A 145 12.90 -13.92 -6.44
N ILE A 146 14.03 -13.23 -6.54
CA ILE A 146 14.59 -12.71 -7.79
C ILE A 146 16.10 -13.03 -7.88
N GLY A 147 16.68 -12.89 -9.08
CA GLY A 147 18.11 -13.04 -9.32
C GLY A 147 18.92 -11.80 -8.91
N LEU A 148 20.25 -12.00 -8.77
CA LEU A 148 21.19 -10.94 -8.34
C LEU A 148 21.23 -9.74 -9.28
N THR A 149 20.99 -9.95 -10.58
CA THR A 149 21.09 -8.94 -11.64
C THR A 149 19.74 -8.48 -12.16
N ASP A 150 18.64 -9.01 -11.62
CA ASP A 150 17.30 -8.59 -12.02
C ASP A 150 17.07 -7.13 -11.65
N GLU A 151 16.61 -6.33 -12.63
CA GLU A 151 16.35 -4.92 -12.44
C GLU A 151 14.93 -4.69 -11.92
N MET A 152 14.82 -4.06 -10.77
CA MET A 152 13.55 -3.58 -10.23
C MET A 152 13.36 -2.12 -10.60
N ASN A 153 12.18 -1.80 -11.11
CA ASN A 153 11.72 -0.46 -11.50
C ASN A 153 10.17 -0.44 -11.45
N ALA A 154 9.53 0.70 -11.80
CA ALA A 154 8.08 0.83 -11.77
C ALA A 154 7.32 -0.21 -12.63
N LYS A 155 7.95 -0.78 -13.67
CA LYS A 155 7.31 -1.78 -14.54
C LYS A 155 7.50 -3.22 -14.07
N THR A 156 8.60 -3.50 -13.38
CA THR A 156 9.00 -4.86 -13.02
C THR A 156 8.63 -5.21 -11.58
N LEU A 157 8.70 -4.26 -10.63
CA LEU A 157 8.48 -4.52 -9.23
C LEU A 157 7.06 -5.03 -8.92
N ALA A 158 6.03 -4.41 -9.50
CA ALA A 158 4.63 -4.83 -9.31
C ALA A 158 4.33 -6.23 -9.88
N LYS A 159 5.19 -6.76 -10.76
CA LYS A 159 5.06 -8.10 -11.37
C LYS A 159 5.72 -9.20 -10.56
N VAL A 160 6.47 -8.87 -9.52
CA VAL A 160 7.12 -9.86 -8.66
C VAL A 160 6.05 -10.69 -7.96
N LYS A 161 6.14 -12.00 -8.12
CA LYS A 161 5.25 -12.94 -7.44
C LYS A 161 5.82 -13.29 -6.08
N MET A 162 5.26 -12.68 -5.04
CA MET A 162 5.64 -13.00 -3.67
C MET A 162 5.07 -14.37 -3.26
N PRO A 163 5.81 -15.17 -2.48
CA PRO A 163 5.35 -16.50 -2.03
C PRO A 163 3.99 -16.46 -1.31
N ASN A 164 3.76 -15.45 -0.48
CA ASN A 164 2.52 -15.29 0.28
C ASN A 164 1.49 -14.36 -0.39
N ARG A 165 1.54 -14.25 -1.74
CA ARG A 165 0.63 -13.37 -2.51
C ARG A 165 -0.84 -13.61 -2.20
N ASP A 166 -1.22 -14.86 -2.08
CA ASP A 166 -2.61 -15.29 -1.93
C ASP A 166 -2.88 -15.92 -0.55
N GLY A 167 -1.96 -15.75 0.40
CA GLY A 167 -2.06 -16.36 1.73
C GLY A 167 -2.96 -15.60 2.73
N PHE A 168 -3.41 -14.39 2.38
CA PHE A 168 -4.30 -13.61 3.24
C PHE A 168 -5.76 -13.87 2.92
N ILE A 169 -6.53 -14.23 3.95
CA ILE A 169 -7.97 -14.46 3.85
C ILE A 169 -8.71 -13.14 4.10
N ASN A 170 -9.60 -12.76 3.17
CA ASN A 170 -10.46 -11.60 3.36
C ASN A 170 -11.71 -12.01 4.17
N VAL A 171 -11.65 -11.81 5.47
CA VAL A 171 -12.72 -12.15 6.41
C VAL A 171 -14.06 -11.45 6.13
N TYR A 172 -14.04 -10.30 5.46
CA TYR A 172 -15.28 -9.59 5.10
C TYR A 172 -15.99 -10.23 3.90
N LYS A 173 -15.26 -10.89 3.00
CA LYS A 173 -15.86 -11.61 1.86
C LYS A 173 -16.38 -12.99 2.26
N GLU A 174 -15.78 -13.62 3.23
CA GLU A 174 -16.18 -14.93 3.73
C GLU A 174 -17.51 -14.86 4.50
N ASN A 175 -17.73 -13.80 5.27
CA ASN A 175 -18.98 -13.55 5.99
C ASN A 175 -20.17 -13.12 5.09
N GLN A 176 -19.96 -12.85 3.80
CA GLN A 176 -21.04 -12.56 2.85
C GLN A 176 -21.62 -13.83 2.19
N LYS A 177 -21.12 -15.01 2.50
CA LYS A 177 -21.63 -16.31 2.01
C LYS A 177 -22.53 -17.05 2.99
N VAL A 178 -22.93 -16.39 4.10
CA VAL A 178 -23.82 -16.99 5.10
C VAL A 178 -25.17 -16.24 5.03
N ASP A 179 -25.94 -16.52 3.95
CA ASP A 179 -27.39 -16.38 3.87
C ASP A 179 -27.95 -17.49 2.98
#